data_b45c1ad2465ded4fc634968d62a3854c
#
_entry.id   b45c1ad2465ded4fc634968d62a3854c
#
_cell.length_a   1.000
_cell.length_b   1.000
_cell.length_c   1.000
_cell.angle_alpha   90.00
_cell.angle_beta   90.00
_cell.angle_gamma   90.00
#
_symmetry.space_group_name_H-M   'P 1'
#
loop_
_entity.id
_entity.type
_entity.pdbx_description
1 polymer ?
#
loop_
_entity_poly.entity_id
_entity_poly.type
_entity_poly.pdbx_seq_one_letter_code
_entity_poly.pdbx_strand_id
1 'polypeptide(L)'
;MAKTAVATQSVDFEAIDRLEQKLKMLVTVLDRTRAESARAAEELARSRADHAKANEENGRLRTELEAALSRLAEAEGAGSELTVLRTEREQIRSRVDDMLRQIEALNL
;
A
#
# COMPACT_ATOMS: atom_id res chain seq x y z
N MET A 1 -3.21 28.92 74.44
CA MET A 1 -2.52 29.38 73.20
C MET A 1 -1.51 28.36 72.70
N ALA A 2 -0.70 27.72 73.53
CA ALA A 2 0.25 26.71 73.04
C ALA A 2 -0.39 25.50 72.38
N LYS A 3 -1.55 25.01 72.84
CA LYS A 3 -2.28 23.88 72.26
C LYS A 3 -2.85 24.19 70.85
N THR A 4 -3.25 25.41 70.64
CA THR A 4 -3.81 25.87 69.34
C THR A 4 -2.68 25.98 68.30
N ALA A 5 -1.51 26.50 68.70
CA ALA A 5 -0.34 26.57 67.82
C ALA A 5 0.20 25.20 67.40
N VAL A 6 0.25 24.24 68.34
CA VAL A 6 0.66 22.85 68.05
C VAL A 6 -0.36 22.17 67.14
N ALA A 7 -1.66 22.34 67.36
CA ALA A 7 -2.70 21.77 66.50
C ALA A 7 -2.66 22.37 65.09
N THR A 8 -2.42 23.66 64.93
CA THR A 8 -2.28 24.35 63.67
C THR A 8 -1.04 23.81 62.89
N GLN A 9 0.09 23.66 63.57
CA GLN A 9 1.29 23.06 62.95
C GLN A 9 1.07 21.62 62.51
N SER A 10 0.37 20.81 63.31
CA SER A 10 0.06 19.43 62.99
C SER A 10 -0.84 19.34 61.74
N VAL A 11 -1.86 20.21 61.63
CA VAL A 11 -2.71 20.31 60.47
C VAL A 11 -1.94 20.76 59.23
N ASP A 12 -1.04 21.72 59.38
CA ASP A 12 -0.18 22.20 58.28
C ASP A 12 0.77 21.11 57.79
N PHE A 13 1.33 20.29 58.66
CA PHE A 13 2.17 19.14 58.26
C PHE A 13 1.37 18.09 57.54
N GLU A 14 0.15 17.77 57.97
CA GLU A 14 -0.72 16.87 57.27
C GLU A 14 -1.11 17.40 55.87
N ALA A 15 -1.40 18.69 55.76
CA ALA A 15 -1.68 19.32 54.49
C ALA A 15 -0.48 19.28 53.55
N ILE A 16 0.71 19.49 54.05
CA ILE A 16 1.96 19.41 53.30
C ILE A 16 2.21 17.98 52.83
N ASP A 17 2.03 17.00 53.68
CA ASP A 17 2.16 15.59 53.31
C ASP A 17 1.18 15.16 52.21
N ARG A 18 -0.07 15.62 52.29
CA ARG A 18 -1.06 15.38 51.24
C ARG A 18 -0.67 16.02 49.94
N LEU A 19 -0.20 17.25 49.96
CA LEU A 19 0.30 17.94 48.78
C LEU A 19 1.50 17.21 48.18
N GLU A 20 2.42 16.76 48.99
CA GLU A 20 3.59 16.00 48.55
C GLU A 20 3.18 14.70 47.86
N GLN A 21 2.22 13.95 48.43
CA GLN A 21 1.69 12.74 47.85
C GLN A 21 1.00 13.00 46.52
N LYS A 22 0.21 14.05 46.45
CA LYS A 22 -0.46 14.46 45.19
C LYS A 22 0.54 14.86 44.12
N LEU A 23 1.59 15.58 44.47
CA LEU A 23 2.68 15.94 43.58
C LEU A 23 3.38 14.71 43.02
N LYS A 24 3.67 13.72 43.86
CA LYS A 24 4.27 12.46 43.43
C LYS A 24 3.35 11.70 42.47
N MET A 25 2.08 11.67 42.74
CA MET A 25 1.10 11.07 41.85
C MET A 25 1.02 11.79 40.52
N LEU A 26 1.03 13.12 40.52
CA LEU A 26 1.02 13.95 39.31
C LEU A 26 2.28 13.71 38.47
N VAL A 27 3.45 13.64 39.11
CA VAL A 27 4.70 13.34 38.41
C VAL A 27 4.66 11.96 37.78
N THR A 28 4.13 10.96 38.47
CA THR A 28 3.96 9.60 37.95
C THR A 28 3.03 9.59 36.76
N VAL A 29 1.90 10.27 36.83
CA VAL A 29 0.95 10.40 35.73
C VAL A 29 1.57 11.13 34.56
N LEU A 30 2.32 12.18 34.81
CA LEU A 30 3.00 12.94 33.76
C LEU A 30 4.05 12.10 33.04
N ASP A 31 4.85 11.36 33.77
CA ASP A 31 5.86 10.45 33.19
C ASP A 31 5.21 9.36 32.35
N ARG A 32 4.11 8.79 32.83
CA ARG A 32 3.33 7.81 32.07
C ARG A 32 2.78 8.42 30.79
N THR A 33 2.18 9.59 30.89
CA THR A 33 1.60 10.27 29.72
C THR A 33 2.68 10.61 28.70
N ARG A 34 3.84 11.05 29.14
CA ARG A 34 4.97 11.32 28.24
C ARG A 34 5.47 10.05 27.56
N ALA A 35 5.55 8.94 28.29
CA ALA A 35 5.93 7.65 27.72
C ALA A 35 4.91 7.16 26.70
N GLU A 36 3.63 7.28 26.99
CA GLU A 36 2.56 6.92 26.06
C GLU A 36 2.58 7.80 24.82
N SER A 37 2.78 9.10 25.00
CA SER A 37 2.91 10.05 23.90
C SER A 37 4.10 9.74 23.00
N ALA A 38 5.24 9.38 23.58
CA ALA A 38 6.42 8.98 22.83
C ALA A 38 6.19 7.70 22.02
N ARG A 39 5.51 6.71 22.60
CA ARG A 39 5.13 5.47 21.90
C ARG A 39 4.18 5.75 20.76
N ALA A 40 3.16 6.57 21.00
CA ALA A 40 2.21 6.95 19.97
C ALA A 40 2.89 7.68 18.81
N ALA A 41 3.84 8.56 19.10
CA ALA A 41 4.63 9.24 18.08
C ALA A 41 5.49 8.26 17.26
N GLU A 42 6.12 7.26 17.89
CA GLU A 42 6.88 6.22 17.20
C GLU A 42 5.98 5.35 16.31
N GLU A 43 4.85 4.92 16.83
CA GLU A 43 3.88 4.13 16.09
C GLU A 43 3.35 4.90 14.89
N LEU A 44 3.06 6.19 15.06
CA LEU A 44 2.63 7.04 13.97
C LEU A 44 3.71 7.20 12.90
N ALA A 45 4.96 7.38 13.31
CA ALA A 45 6.09 7.49 12.39
C ALA A 45 6.27 6.20 11.58
N ARG A 46 6.19 5.04 12.23
CA ARG A 46 6.23 3.73 11.55
C ARG A 46 5.09 3.55 10.58
N SER A 47 3.88 3.87 11.02
CA SER A 47 2.69 3.75 10.19
C SER A 47 2.78 4.63 8.94
N ARG A 48 3.27 5.85 9.10
CA ARG A 48 3.50 6.76 7.96
C ARG A 48 4.57 6.24 7.01
N ALA A 49 5.65 5.68 7.53
CA ALA A 49 6.71 5.09 6.72
C ALA A 49 6.19 3.87 5.94
N ASP A 50 5.44 2.99 6.60
CA ASP A 50 4.83 1.83 5.97
C ASP A 50 3.82 2.24 4.90
N HIS A 51 3.02 3.27 5.17
CA HIS A 51 2.07 3.81 4.22
C HIS A 51 2.76 4.40 2.98
N ALA A 52 3.86 5.13 3.18
CA ALA A 52 4.65 5.67 2.08
C ALA A 52 5.23 4.55 1.19
N LYS A 53 5.77 3.49 1.80
CA LYS A 53 6.27 2.32 1.06
C LYS A 53 5.16 1.61 0.31
N ALA A 54 4.01 1.41 0.94
CA ALA A 54 2.85 0.79 0.30
C ALA A 54 2.36 1.61 -0.89
N ASN A 55 2.35 2.92 -0.78
CA ASN A 55 1.99 3.81 -1.88
C ASN A 55 2.97 3.74 -3.04
N GLU A 56 4.27 3.68 -2.75
CA GLU A 56 5.31 3.50 -3.78
C GLU A 56 5.15 2.17 -4.50
N GLU A 57 4.98 1.09 -3.75
CA GLU A 57 4.75 -0.24 -4.33
C GLU A 57 3.49 -0.28 -5.16
N ASN A 58 2.42 0.34 -4.67
CA ASN A 58 1.14 0.39 -5.37
C ASN A 58 1.28 1.15 -6.70
N GLY A 59 2.00 2.28 -6.70
CA GLY A 59 2.31 3.03 -7.92
C GLY A 59 3.12 2.21 -8.91
N ARG A 60 4.14 1.51 -8.45
CA ARG A 60 4.96 0.64 -9.28
C ARG A 60 4.15 -0.51 -9.88
N LEU A 61 3.33 -1.17 -9.06
CA LEU A 61 2.49 -2.28 -9.51
C LEU A 61 1.45 -1.84 -10.53
N ARG A 62 0.88 -0.66 -10.36
CA ARG A 62 -0.05 -0.08 -11.36
C ARG A 62 0.64 0.17 -12.69
N THR A 63 1.85 0.71 -12.67
CA THR A 63 2.64 0.93 -13.88
C THR A 63 2.99 -0.39 -14.56
N GLU A 64 3.41 -1.39 -13.80
CA GLU A 64 3.70 -2.73 -14.33
C GLU A 64 2.44 -3.38 -14.92
N LEU A 65 1.31 -3.22 -14.25
CA LEU A 65 0.03 -3.74 -14.75
C LEU A 65 -0.37 -3.08 -16.06
N GLU A 66 -0.29 -1.76 -16.17
CA GLU A 66 -0.58 -1.04 -17.41
C GLU A 66 0.34 -1.49 -18.55
N ALA A 67 1.63 -1.65 -18.28
CA ALA A 67 2.60 -2.14 -19.25
C ALA A 67 2.28 -3.58 -19.69
N ALA A 68 1.90 -4.44 -18.75
CA ALA A 68 1.51 -5.83 -19.05
C ALA A 68 0.24 -5.90 -19.88
N LEU A 69 -0.77 -5.09 -19.56
CA LEU A 69 -2.02 -5.01 -20.31
C LEU A 69 -1.78 -4.48 -21.73
N SER A 70 -0.91 -3.49 -21.88
CA SER A 70 -0.52 -2.97 -23.18
C SER A 70 0.17 -4.03 -24.05
N ARG A 71 1.10 -4.79 -23.47
CA ARG A 71 1.77 -5.90 -24.16
C ARG A 71 0.81 -7.01 -24.53
N LEU A 72 -0.15 -7.30 -23.66
CA LEU A 72 -1.17 -8.29 -23.96
C LEU A 72 -2.04 -7.87 -25.13
N ALA A 73 -2.49 -6.61 -25.18
CA ALA A 73 -3.26 -6.05 -26.28
C ALA A 73 -2.49 -6.11 -27.60
N GLU A 74 -1.19 -5.79 -27.59
CA GLU A 74 -0.32 -5.90 -28.76
C GLU A 74 -0.19 -7.35 -29.21
N ALA A 75 0.00 -8.28 -28.30
CA ALA A 75 0.11 -9.71 -28.61
C ALA A 75 -1.19 -10.26 -29.20
N GLU A 76 -2.33 -9.86 -28.68
CA GLU A 76 -3.65 -10.24 -29.22
C GLU A 76 -3.86 -9.67 -30.61
N GLY A 77 -3.49 -8.41 -30.85
CA GLY A 77 -3.50 -7.78 -32.16
C GLY A 77 -2.64 -8.51 -33.18
N ALA A 78 -1.40 -8.85 -32.79
CA ALA A 78 -0.48 -9.62 -33.65
C ALA A 78 -1.03 -11.02 -33.92
N GLY A 79 -1.64 -11.67 -32.94
CA GLY A 79 -2.28 -12.97 -33.10
C GLY A 79 -3.44 -12.92 -34.11
N SER A 80 -4.26 -11.87 -34.05
CA SER A 80 -5.35 -11.66 -34.99
C SER A 80 -4.85 -11.44 -36.41
N GLU A 81 -3.82 -10.60 -36.58
CA GLU A 81 -3.17 -10.38 -37.90
C GLU A 81 -2.60 -11.67 -38.47
N LEU A 82 -1.95 -12.46 -37.64
CA LEU A 82 -1.40 -13.77 -38.05
C LEU A 82 -2.51 -14.72 -38.56
N THR A 83 -3.63 -14.73 -37.88
CA THR A 83 -4.80 -15.53 -38.27
C THR A 83 -5.34 -15.08 -39.63
N VAL A 84 -5.47 -13.78 -39.84
CA VAL A 84 -5.92 -13.21 -41.14
C VAL A 84 -4.95 -13.58 -42.26
N LEU A 85 -3.65 -13.44 -42.05
CA LEU A 85 -2.62 -13.77 -43.02
C LEU A 85 -2.61 -15.26 -43.36
N ARG A 86 -2.82 -16.12 -42.41
CA ARG A 86 -2.95 -17.58 -42.64
C ARG A 86 -4.17 -17.91 -43.49
N THR A 87 -5.29 -17.27 -43.23
CA THR A 87 -6.50 -17.43 -44.00
C THR A 87 -6.30 -16.96 -45.44
N GLU A 88 -5.70 -15.81 -45.67
CA GLU A 88 -5.36 -15.29 -46.98
C GLU A 88 -4.41 -16.23 -47.74
N ARG A 89 -3.41 -16.74 -47.05
CA ARG A 89 -2.47 -17.72 -47.62
C ARG A 89 -3.18 -18.97 -48.12
N GLU A 90 -4.11 -19.49 -47.33
CA GLU A 90 -4.90 -20.67 -47.74
C GLU A 90 -5.82 -20.40 -48.94
N GLN A 91 -6.39 -19.21 -49.01
CA GLN A 91 -7.21 -18.79 -50.15
C GLN A 91 -6.38 -18.68 -51.44
N ILE A 92 -5.18 -18.10 -51.34
CA ILE A 92 -4.25 -17.99 -52.46
C ILE A 92 -3.80 -19.39 -52.90
N ARG A 93 -3.47 -20.27 -52.00
CA ARG A 93 -3.09 -21.65 -52.30
C ARG A 93 -4.20 -22.38 -53.04
N SER A 94 -5.43 -22.25 -52.57
CA SER A 94 -6.58 -22.87 -53.18
C SER A 94 -6.80 -22.36 -54.60
N ARG A 95 -6.68 -21.07 -54.86
CA ARG A 95 -6.76 -20.48 -56.18
C ARG A 95 -5.69 -20.97 -57.14
N VAL A 96 -4.46 -21.04 -56.64
CA VAL A 96 -3.33 -21.57 -57.43
C VAL A 96 -3.58 -23.05 -57.81
N ASP A 97 -4.03 -23.85 -56.86
CA ASP A 97 -4.37 -25.26 -57.12
C ASP A 97 -5.48 -25.39 -58.18
N ASP A 98 -6.52 -24.56 -58.10
CA ASP A 98 -7.61 -24.56 -59.10
C ASP A 98 -7.11 -24.16 -60.48
N MET A 99 -6.24 -23.14 -60.59
CA MET A 99 -5.65 -22.70 -61.83
C MET A 99 -4.78 -23.81 -62.46
N LEU A 100 -3.98 -24.50 -61.62
CA LEU A 100 -3.17 -25.64 -62.09
C LEU A 100 -4.03 -26.77 -62.63
N ARG A 101 -5.10 -27.11 -61.96
CA ARG A 101 -6.06 -28.13 -62.43
C ARG A 101 -6.71 -27.75 -63.77
N GLN A 102 -7.06 -26.50 -63.94
CA GLN A 102 -7.60 -26.00 -65.22
C GLN A 102 -6.56 -26.11 -66.34
N ILE A 103 -5.33 -25.77 -66.08
CA ILE A 103 -4.24 -25.88 -67.04
C ILE A 103 -3.99 -27.34 -67.40
N GLU A 104 -3.93 -28.23 -66.43
CA GLU A 104 -3.76 -29.68 -66.63
C GLU A 104 -4.92 -30.27 -67.41
N ALA A 105 -6.16 -29.81 -67.17
CA ALA A 105 -7.33 -30.25 -67.90
C ALA A 105 -7.32 -29.86 -69.39
N LEU A 106 -6.57 -28.82 -69.77
CA LEU A 106 -6.36 -28.43 -71.13
C LEU A 106 -5.36 -29.26 -71.91
N ASN A 107 -4.67 -30.21 -71.24
CA ASN A 107 -3.64 -31.09 -71.84
C ASN A 107 -2.49 -30.33 -72.52
N LEU A 108 -2.04 -29.26 -71.87
CA LEU A 108 -0.90 -28.49 -72.35
C LEU A 108 0.44 -29.07 -71.90
#